data_2327f0bf24bca5946d55ed7647ec0ba7
#
_entry.id   2327f0bf24bca5946d55ed7647ec0ba7
#
_cell.length_a   1.000
_cell.length_b   1.000
_cell.length_c   1.000
_cell.angle_alpha   90.00
_cell.angle_beta   90.00
_cell.angle_gamma   90.00
#
_symmetry.space_group_name_H-M   'P 1'
#
loop_
_entity.id
_entity.type
_entity.pdbx_description
1 polymer ?
#
loop_
_entity_poly.entity_id
_entity_poly.type
_entity_poly.pdbx_seq_one_letter_code
_entity_poly.pdbx_strand_id
1 'polypeptide(L)'
;MKHYIHILLTCLVTTSVAAQPKFSRQHELIDGPKSITVSITGDASATIRYTTDGSTPTRTSKKYTSPLQFRETTILRAVEEIGDSLSPVATASYIFVSSVLSQSNNPAGYPSTWGQYTQIWGTAKADYEMDPEMTGNSTLRSKITEGLKQLPVLSLVSDRDNFFSHENDEDRGGIYIFTGPPVGDPTGHGWTRPASVELFGGPQQHDLSVSCGVRLHGGHGRLAEKNPKHSFRLVFKEKYGPKTLKYPLFGDASTGKYDQLVLRCHFGNAWQHWDGDNRQRAQYARDVWARRMQRKMGHTAVDALYVHLFINGMYWGLYNIAERVDEVFGKDHLGGKEKDIDVIKIEEDGGNSLEASEGTLDAWNEMMATAGKVGSAATDAAYAQLDTLLDIDNFIDYMLINQYGGNTDWNHHNWYAVRRHNTTADGPSQGFRFLCWDTEIIFEDVHVNVASGAVSSDKHGYVSQLFHSLLRNDDFARRYVRRAGQLLSADGLLGESSVVAVWDSLYHTIDKALYAEAARWGDYRRDVHQWQSRGSLYTVDDFYQPERRRLLTKYFPYRSSIVLDQIEDYVGISVAAGCHDLMADTRRRGEGTAAAGLYFNLSGQPTTRPTRGVYIKNGKKIIVR
;
A
#
# COMPACT_ATOMS: atom_id res chain seq x y z
N MET A 1 14.36 -62.12 -44.90
CA MET A 1 13.72 -61.16 -44.02
C MET A 1 14.39 -59.80 -44.20
N LYS A 2 13.74 -58.87 -44.92
CA LYS A 2 14.26 -57.52 -45.15
C LYS A 2 13.73 -56.61 -44.03
N HIS A 3 14.64 -56.02 -43.22
CA HIS A 3 14.28 -55.04 -42.21
C HIS A 3 14.22 -53.67 -42.89
N TYR A 4 13.06 -53.01 -42.86
CA TYR A 4 12.89 -51.61 -43.24
C TYR A 4 13.08 -50.78 -41.97
N ILE A 5 14.14 -49.96 -41.92
CA ILE A 5 14.35 -48.94 -40.90
C ILE A 5 13.56 -47.71 -41.34
N HIS A 6 12.51 -47.35 -40.62
CA HIS A 6 11.81 -46.09 -40.77
C HIS A 6 12.56 -45.02 -39.96
N ILE A 7 13.25 -44.11 -40.63
CA ILE A 7 13.78 -42.90 -40.00
C ILE A 7 12.64 -41.90 -39.86
N LEU A 8 12.18 -41.70 -38.63
CA LEU A 8 11.24 -40.63 -38.30
C LEU A 8 12.03 -39.32 -38.23
N LEU A 9 11.90 -38.49 -39.27
CA LEU A 9 12.48 -37.12 -39.27
C LEU A 9 11.55 -36.24 -38.43
N THR A 10 11.85 -36.07 -37.14
CA THR A 10 11.19 -35.09 -36.27
C THR A 10 11.68 -33.70 -36.64
N CYS A 11 10.91 -32.96 -37.41
CA CYS A 11 11.11 -31.53 -37.57
C CYS A 11 10.88 -30.82 -36.24
N LEU A 12 11.95 -30.49 -35.53
CA LEU A 12 11.88 -29.54 -34.43
C LEU A 12 11.58 -28.16 -35.05
N VAL A 13 10.32 -27.78 -35.03
CA VAL A 13 9.94 -26.38 -35.25
C VAL A 13 10.34 -25.63 -33.99
N THR A 14 11.53 -25.07 -33.98
CA THR A 14 11.92 -24.07 -33.01
C THR A 14 11.10 -22.82 -33.31
N THR A 15 9.99 -22.63 -32.61
CA THR A 15 9.31 -21.34 -32.57
C THR A 15 10.25 -20.36 -31.88
N SER A 16 11.06 -19.64 -32.66
CA SER A 16 11.75 -18.47 -32.15
C SER A 16 10.70 -17.46 -31.74
N VAL A 17 10.56 -17.19 -30.43
CA VAL A 17 9.78 -16.07 -29.96
C VAL A 17 10.42 -14.83 -30.57
N ALA A 18 9.69 -14.11 -31.44
CA ALA A 18 10.16 -12.90 -32.05
C ALA A 18 10.60 -11.91 -30.96
N ALA A 19 11.79 -11.35 -31.09
CA ALA A 19 12.29 -10.36 -30.12
C ALA A 19 11.41 -9.09 -30.19
N GLN A 20 11.30 -8.37 -29.09
CA GLN A 20 10.64 -7.06 -29.09
C GLN A 20 11.49 -6.02 -29.84
N PRO A 21 10.87 -5.08 -30.57
CA PRO A 21 11.59 -3.92 -31.09
C PRO A 21 12.25 -3.12 -29.97
N LYS A 22 13.35 -2.46 -30.27
CA LYS A 22 14.09 -1.62 -29.32
C LYS A 22 14.03 -0.16 -29.72
N PHE A 23 13.83 0.70 -28.74
CA PHE A 23 13.86 2.15 -28.91
C PHE A 23 15.26 2.71 -28.61
N SER A 24 15.71 3.72 -29.37
CA SER A 24 16.99 4.40 -29.12
C SER A 24 16.99 5.24 -27.84
N ARG A 25 15.80 5.53 -27.28
CA ARG A 25 15.58 6.16 -25.99
C ARG A 25 14.59 5.31 -25.21
N GLN A 26 14.87 5.12 -23.94
CA GLN A 26 13.91 4.54 -22.98
C GLN A 26 12.83 5.59 -22.64
N HIS A 27 11.90 5.23 -21.76
CA HIS A 27 10.94 6.15 -21.15
C HIS A 27 11.66 7.34 -20.50
N GLU A 28 11.03 8.52 -20.46
CA GLU A 28 11.65 9.73 -19.91
C GLU A 28 10.60 10.76 -19.46
N LEU A 29 10.85 11.42 -18.30
CA LEU A 29 10.19 12.67 -17.93
C LEU A 29 11.00 13.84 -18.47
N ILE A 30 10.44 14.62 -19.40
CA ILE A 30 11.11 15.66 -20.15
C ILE A 30 10.68 17.03 -19.62
N ASP A 31 11.62 17.75 -19.01
CA ASP A 31 11.41 19.11 -18.54
C ASP A 31 11.95 20.13 -19.56
N GLY A 32 11.10 21.09 -19.92
CA GLY A 32 11.42 22.19 -20.84
C GLY A 32 11.03 21.95 -22.30
N PRO A 33 11.22 22.94 -23.19
CA PRO A 33 10.77 22.93 -24.57
C PRO A 33 11.73 22.13 -25.48
N LYS A 34 11.95 20.86 -25.16
CA LYS A 34 12.82 19.99 -25.95
C LYS A 34 11.99 19.21 -26.97
N SER A 35 12.54 18.99 -28.15
CA SER A 35 12.12 17.90 -29.02
C SER A 35 13.06 16.71 -28.80
N ILE A 36 12.52 15.51 -28.85
CA ILE A 36 13.30 14.28 -28.83
C ILE A 36 13.14 13.55 -30.18
N THR A 37 14.19 12.83 -30.57
CA THR A 37 14.16 11.94 -31.72
C THR A 37 14.33 10.51 -31.25
N VAL A 38 13.47 9.61 -31.70
CA VAL A 38 13.47 8.19 -31.32
C VAL A 38 13.57 7.33 -32.58
N SER A 39 14.57 6.47 -32.62
CA SER A 39 14.69 5.42 -33.62
C SER A 39 14.18 4.10 -33.06
N ILE A 40 13.57 3.28 -33.92
CA ILE A 40 13.11 1.93 -33.59
C ILE A 40 13.97 0.95 -34.39
N THR A 41 14.51 -0.04 -33.70
CA THR A 41 15.30 -1.12 -34.30
C THR A 41 14.70 -2.47 -33.93
N GLY A 42 14.87 -3.44 -34.82
CA GLY A 42 14.38 -4.80 -34.66
C GLY A 42 15.07 -5.77 -35.62
N ASP A 43 14.47 -6.94 -35.84
CA ASP A 43 14.95 -7.93 -36.77
C ASP A 43 14.98 -7.35 -38.19
N ALA A 44 16.05 -7.61 -38.93
CA ALA A 44 16.24 -7.08 -40.30
C ALA A 44 15.18 -7.59 -41.31
N SER A 45 14.55 -8.74 -41.03
CA SER A 45 13.48 -9.31 -41.84
C SER A 45 12.09 -8.83 -41.46
N ALA A 46 11.95 -8.15 -40.29
CA ALA A 46 10.68 -7.71 -39.79
C ALA A 46 10.21 -6.37 -40.38
N THR A 47 8.90 -6.24 -40.50
CA THR A 47 8.26 -4.92 -40.63
C THR A 47 7.90 -4.40 -39.24
N ILE A 48 8.46 -3.26 -38.84
CA ILE A 48 8.11 -2.64 -37.54
C ILE A 48 6.82 -1.84 -37.74
N ARG A 49 5.79 -2.15 -36.88
CA ARG A 49 4.54 -1.41 -36.78
C ARG A 49 4.51 -0.65 -35.46
N TYR A 50 3.95 0.57 -35.46
CA TYR A 50 3.93 1.39 -34.26
C TYR A 50 2.66 2.24 -34.15
N THR A 51 2.38 2.67 -32.91
CA THR A 51 1.38 3.66 -32.51
C THR A 51 2.03 4.71 -31.61
N THR A 52 1.39 5.87 -31.44
CA THR A 52 1.92 6.98 -30.62
C THR A 52 0.91 7.49 -29.57
N ASP A 53 -0.23 6.80 -29.44
CA ASP A 53 -1.35 7.15 -28.59
C ASP A 53 -1.60 6.13 -27.45
N GLY A 54 -0.68 5.16 -27.29
CA GLY A 54 -0.81 4.09 -26.30
C GLY A 54 -1.67 2.90 -26.75
N SER A 55 -2.28 2.94 -27.94
CA SER A 55 -3.01 1.80 -28.49
C SER A 55 -2.06 0.66 -28.89
N THR A 56 -2.56 -0.58 -28.81
CA THR A 56 -1.77 -1.77 -29.21
C THR A 56 -1.54 -1.76 -30.71
N PRO A 57 -0.27 -1.81 -31.20
CA PRO A 57 0.02 -1.88 -32.62
C PRO A 57 -0.51 -3.18 -33.25
N THR A 58 -1.11 -3.04 -34.42
CA THR A 58 -1.63 -4.13 -35.25
C THR A 58 -0.93 -4.14 -36.62
N ARG A 59 -1.25 -5.11 -37.46
CA ARG A 59 -0.75 -5.17 -38.86
C ARG A 59 -1.18 -3.96 -39.70
N THR A 60 -2.25 -3.29 -39.33
CA THR A 60 -2.76 -2.10 -40.00
C THR A 60 -2.16 -0.80 -39.46
N SER A 61 -1.43 -0.87 -38.36
CA SER A 61 -0.77 0.29 -37.75
C SER A 61 0.35 0.84 -38.66
N LYS A 62 0.76 2.08 -38.41
CA LYS A 62 1.79 2.75 -39.20
C LYS A 62 3.08 1.92 -39.27
N LYS A 63 3.67 1.85 -40.47
CA LYS A 63 4.97 1.22 -40.68
C LYS A 63 6.07 2.21 -40.32
N TYR A 64 7.05 1.78 -39.54
CA TYR A 64 8.22 2.58 -39.22
C TYR A 64 9.17 2.62 -40.43
N THR A 65 9.56 3.82 -40.84
CA THR A 65 10.46 4.05 -41.97
C THR A 65 11.58 5.02 -41.69
N SER A 66 11.44 5.86 -40.67
CA SER A 66 12.43 6.87 -40.30
C SER A 66 12.27 7.27 -38.83
N PRO A 67 13.31 7.88 -38.22
CA PRO A 67 13.24 8.34 -36.83
C PRO A 67 12.05 9.26 -36.56
N LEU A 68 11.40 9.06 -35.44
CA LEU A 68 10.20 9.80 -34.97
C LEU A 68 10.63 10.99 -34.12
N GLN A 69 9.99 12.14 -34.33
CA GLN A 69 10.21 13.32 -33.48
C GLN A 69 8.99 13.59 -32.62
N PHE A 70 9.21 13.81 -31.30
CA PHE A 70 8.18 14.16 -30.36
C PHE A 70 8.50 15.49 -29.67
N ARG A 71 7.45 16.28 -29.40
CA ARG A 71 7.52 17.58 -28.71
C ARG A 71 6.47 17.70 -27.61
N GLU A 72 5.63 16.69 -27.48
CA GLU A 72 4.56 16.57 -26.52
C GLU A 72 4.49 15.15 -25.96
N THR A 73 3.78 14.96 -24.85
CA THR A 73 3.62 13.64 -24.25
C THR A 73 3.15 12.63 -25.27
N THR A 74 3.94 11.56 -25.40
CA THR A 74 3.72 10.51 -26.42
C THR A 74 3.97 9.15 -25.80
N ILE A 75 3.03 8.24 -26.02
CA ILE A 75 3.16 6.83 -25.65
C ILE A 75 3.46 6.03 -26.91
N LEU A 76 4.72 5.74 -27.11
CA LEU A 76 5.18 4.94 -28.25
C LEU A 76 5.05 3.46 -27.95
N ARG A 77 4.31 2.75 -28.80
CA ARG A 77 4.26 1.28 -28.77
C ARG A 77 4.65 0.73 -30.13
N ALA A 78 5.37 -0.40 -30.14
CA ALA A 78 5.82 -1.02 -31.39
C ALA A 78 5.82 -2.55 -31.29
N VAL A 79 5.64 -3.20 -32.45
CA VAL A 79 5.76 -4.64 -32.65
C VAL A 79 6.57 -4.93 -33.93
N GLU A 80 7.19 -6.08 -33.98
CA GLU A 80 7.75 -6.66 -35.21
C GLU A 80 6.70 -7.56 -35.87
N GLU A 81 6.48 -7.35 -37.15
CA GLU A 81 5.66 -8.20 -38.01
C GLU A 81 6.58 -9.09 -38.83
N ILE A 82 6.58 -10.41 -38.57
CA ILE A 82 7.36 -11.42 -39.30
C ILE A 82 6.39 -12.48 -39.81
N GLY A 83 6.19 -12.54 -41.12
CA GLY A 83 5.17 -13.41 -41.71
C GLY A 83 3.78 -13.11 -41.15
N ASP A 84 3.15 -14.14 -40.60
CA ASP A 84 1.81 -14.02 -39.97
C ASP A 84 1.85 -13.79 -38.47
N SER A 85 2.96 -13.49 -37.87
CA SER A 85 3.13 -13.32 -36.43
C SER A 85 3.49 -11.88 -36.08
N LEU A 86 3.03 -11.42 -34.90
CA LEU A 86 3.47 -10.18 -34.26
C LEU A 86 4.29 -10.53 -33.01
N SER A 87 5.36 -9.80 -32.78
CA SER A 87 6.14 -9.89 -31.54
C SER A 87 5.35 -9.39 -30.33
N PRO A 88 5.81 -9.66 -29.10
CA PRO A 88 5.35 -8.89 -27.95
C PRO A 88 5.53 -7.39 -28.15
N VAL A 89 4.65 -6.59 -27.50
CA VAL A 89 4.65 -5.12 -27.64
C VAL A 89 5.78 -4.51 -26.84
N ALA A 90 6.61 -3.69 -27.48
CA ALA A 90 7.50 -2.76 -26.78
C ALA A 90 6.76 -1.45 -26.49
N THR A 91 6.95 -0.88 -25.30
CA THR A 91 6.33 0.37 -24.86
C THR A 91 7.39 1.33 -24.36
N ALA A 92 7.28 2.62 -24.68
CA ALA A 92 8.08 3.70 -24.10
C ALA A 92 7.23 4.96 -23.95
N SER A 93 7.21 5.52 -22.74
CA SER A 93 6.46 6.71 -22.36
C SER A 93 7.37 7.93 -22.32
N TYR A 94 7.13 8.89 -23.18
CA TYR A 94 7.84 10.18 -23.20
C TYR A 94 6.90 11.25 -22.65
N ILE A 95 7.07 11.59 -21.37
CA ILE A 95 6.20 12.52 -20.64
C ILE A 95 6.82 13.91 -20.65
N PHE A 96 6.21 14.83 -21.35
CA PHE A 96 6.61 16.24 -21.35
C PHE A 96 5.89 17.00 -20.25
N VAL A 97 6.62 17.62 -19.33
CA VAL A 97 6.06 18.42 -18.23
C VAL A 97 5.14 19.52 -18.76
N SER A 98 5.51 20.15 -19.88
CA SER A 98 4.68 21.18 -20.53
C SER A 98 3.31 20.65 -20.99
N SER A 99 3.25 19.41 -21.48
CA SER A 99 1.98 18.75 -21.85
C SER A 99 1.14 18.45 -20.61
N VAL A 100 1.76 18.01 -19.51
CA VAL A 100 1.05 17.79 -18.24
C VAL A 100 0.42 19.09 -17.75
N LEU A 101 1.16 20.18 -17.73
CA LEU A 101 0.70 21.49 -17.28
C LEU A 101 -0.42 22.11 -18.14
N SER A 102 -0.65 21.58 -19.33
CA SER A 102 -1.73 21.96 -20.25
C SER A 102 -2.72 20.83 -20.51
N GLN A 103 -2.75 19.81 -19.69
CA GLN A 103 -3.64 18.66 -19.81
C GLN A 103 -5.09 19.12 -19.75
N SER A 104 -5.84 18.85 -20.82
CA SER A 104 -7.21 19.32 -21.03
C SER A 104 -8.23 18.35 -20.46
N ASN A 105 -9.41 18.87 -20.10
CA ASN A 105 -10.54 18.05 -19.68
C ASN A 105 -11.23 17.28 -20.83
N ASN A 106 -10.86 17.57 -22.08
CA ASN A 106 -11.43 16.92 -23.25
C ASN A 106 -10.35 16.26 -24.13
N PRO A 107 -9.65 15.23 -23.61
CA PRO A 107 -8.67 14.50 -24.40
C PRO A 107 -9.38 13.75 -25.54
N ALA A 108 -8.78 13.82 -26.74
CA ALA A 108 -9.40 13.27 -27.93
C ALA A 108 -9.71 11.77 -27.82
N GLY A 109 -10.97 11.41 -28.06
CA GLY A 109 -11.44 10.03 -28.04
C GLY A 109 -11.74 9.45 -26.64
N TYR A 110 -11.59 10.21 -25.57
CA TYR A 110 -11.96 9.79 -24.23
C TYR A 110 -13.41 10.19 -23.90
N PRO A 111 -14.13 9.39 -23.06
CA PRO A 111 -15.51 9.70 -22.73
C PRO A 111 -15.62 10.89 -21.76
N SER A 112 -16.73 11.62 -21.84
CA SER A 112 -17.04 12.72 -20.93
C SER A 112 -17.63 12.28 -19.59
N THR A 113 -17.83 10.97 -19.39
CA THR A 113 -18.35 10.38 -18.14
C THR A 113 -17.63 9.11 -17.80
N TRP A 114 -17.51 8.82 -16.49
CA TRP A 114 -16.91 7.61 -15.93
C TRP A 114 -17.95 6.65 -15.34
N GLY A 115 -19.05 6.42 -16.06
CA GLY A 115 -20.10 5.50 -15.66
C GLY A 115 -21.19 6.14 -14.79
N GLN A 116 -22.04 5.29 -14.24
CA GLN A 116 -23.16 5.68 -13.38
C GLN A 116 -22.75 5.55 -11.91
N TYR A 117 -23.31 6.41 -11.09
CA TYR A 117 -23.26 6.18 -9.64
C TYR A 117 -24.09 4.94 -9.29
N THR A 118 -23.65 4.18 -8.31
CA THR A 118 -24.27 2.90 -7.95
C THR A 118 -25.13 2.99 -6.69
N GLN A 119 -24.79 3.85 -5.74
CA GLN A 119 -25.52 4.02 -4.48
C GLN A 119 -26.37 5.30 -4.42
N ILE A 120 -26.16 6.20 -5.35
CA ILE A 120 -26.93 7.46 -5.47
C ILE A 120 -27.33 7.67 -6.93
N TRP A 121 -28.33 8.51 -7.17
CA TRP A 121 -28.73 8.85 -8.54
C TRP A 121 -27.70 9.78 -9.19
N GLY A 122 -27.31 9.48 -10.43
CA GLY A 122 -26.48 10.35 -11.25
C GLY A 122 -25.40 9.63 -12.02
N THR A 123 -24.61 10.42 -12.74
CA THR A 123 -23.51 9.99 -13.60
C THR A 123 -22.21 10.64 -13.15
N ALA A 124 -21.13 9.87 -13.06
CA ALA A 124 -19.81 10.39 -12.79
C ALA A 124 -19.32 11.19 -14.02
N LYS A 125 -19.24 12.50 -13.91
CA LYS A 125 -18.58 13.32 -14.93
C LYS A 125 -17.09 12.99 -14.94
N ALA A 126 -16.54 12.86 -16.14
CA ALA A 126 -15.10 12.69 -16.30
C ALA A 126 -14.36 14.00 -15.99
N ASP A 127 -13.19 13.85 -15.40
CA ASP A 127 -12.25 14.92 -15.11
C ASP A 127 -10.86 14.47 -15.50
N TYR A 128 -10.32 15.09 -16.54
CA TYR A 128 -8.99 14.75 -17.05
C TYR A 128 -7.99 15.89 -16.88
N GLU A 129 -8.44 17.11 -16.56
CA GLU A 129 -7.57 18.28 -16.63
C GLU A 129 -6.60 18.43 -15.45
N MET A 130 -5.62 19.25 -15.71
CA MET A 130 -4.88 19.95 -14.65
C MET A 130 -5.56 21.32 -14.47
N ASP A 131 -6.10 21.58 -13.29
CA ASP A 131 -6.89 22.78 -12.99
C ASP A 131 -6.25 24.05 -13.58
N PRO A 132 -6.95 24.75 -14.50
CA PRO A 132 -6.43 25.97 -15.14
C PRO A 132 -6.20 27.13 -14.15
N GLU A 133 -6.96 27.17 -13.04
CA GLU A 133 -6.79 28.19 -12.00
C GLU A 133 -5.42 28.02 -11.33
N MET A 134 -4.98 26.78 -11.11
CA MET A 134 -3.66 26.50 -10.53
C MET A 134 -2.55 26.59 -11.58
N THR A 135 -2.71 25.99 -12.74
CA THR A 135 -1.67 25.97 -13.77
C THR A 135 -1.48 27.32 -14.47
N GLY A 136 -2.50 28.18 -14.45
CA GLY A 136 -2.43 29.57 -14.96
C GLY A 136 -1.70 30.53 -14.02
N ASN A 137 -1.60 30.22 -12.74
CA ASN A 137 -0.84 30.99 -11.76
C ASN A 137 0.65 30.67 -11.86
N SER A 138 1.50 31.64 -12.16
CA SER A 138 2.93 31.40 -12.42
C SER A 138 3.68 30.79 -11.23
N THR A 139 3.35 31.18 -10.00
CA THR A 139 3.97 30.66 -8.77
C THR A 139 3.55 29.21 -8.53
N LEU A 140 2.25 28.90 -8.63
CA LEU A 140 1.75 27.52 -8.48
C LEU A 140 2.26 26.63 -9.63
N ARG A 141 2.28 27.14 -10.85
CA ARG A 141 2.84 26.43 -12.00
C ARG A 141 4.29 26.00 -11.78
N SER A 142 5.12 26.86 -11.17
CA SER A 142 6.50 26.51 -10.81
C SER A 142 6.54 25.41 -9.75
N LYS A 143 5.72 25.51 -8.69
CA LYS A 143 5.61 24.49 -7.64
C LYS A 143 5.13 23.14 -8.20
N ILE A 144 4.14 23.15 -9.10
CA ILE A 144 3.63 21.95 -9.78
C ILE A 144 4.74 21.30 -10.62
N THR A 145 5.49 22.11 -11.39
CA THR A 145 6.61 21.64 -12.20
C THR A 145 7.68 20.95 -11.35
N GLU A 146 8.06 21.53 -10.22
CA GLU A 146 8.99 20.90 -9.27
C GLU A 146 8.39 19.65 -8.63
N GLY A 147 7.09 19.67 -8.34
CA GLY A 147 6.38 18.53 -7.78
C GLY A 147 6.41 17.31 -8.69
N LEU A 148 6.14 17.49 -9.98
CA LEU A 148 6.16 16.42 -10.98
C LEU A 148 7.52 15.72 -11.12
N LYS A 149 8.61 16.36 -10.67
CA LYS A 149 9.98 15.81 -10.70
C LYS A 149 10.42 15.14 -9.41
N GLN A 150 9.63 15.25 -8.33
CA GLN A 150 10.05 14.78 -7.01
C GLN A 150 10.02 13.25 -6.87
N LEU A 151 9.04 12.61 -7.47
CA LEU A 151 8.78 11.18 -7.32
C LEU A 151 9.05 10.42 -8.62
N PRO A 152 9.25 9.11 -8.56
CA PRO A 152 9.28 8.30 -9.77
C PRO A 152 7.95 8.40 -10.54
N VAL A 153 8.04 8.31 -11.84
CA VAL A 153 6.88 8.17 -12.74
C VAL A 153 6.52 6.70 -12.83
N LEU A 154 5.25 6.38 -12.58
CA LEU A 154 4.64 5.11 -12.93
C LEU A 154 3.71 5.34 -14.14
N SER A 155 4.11 4.90 -15.31
CA SER A 155 3.29 4.96 -16.52
C SER A 155 2.55 3.64 -16.71
N LEU A 156 1.21 3.69 -16.69
CA LEU A 156 0.31 2.57 -16.92
C LEU A 156 -0.32 2.74 -18.30
N VAL A 157 0.00 1.85 -19.23
CA VAL A 157 -0.40 1.93 -20.62
C VAL A 157 -1.23 0.74 -21.01
N SER A 158 -2.40 0.99 -21.57
CA SER A 158 -3.31 -0.02 -22.13
C SER A 158 -4.14 0.60 -23.23
N ASP A 159 -4.80 -0.22 -24.04
CA ASP A 159 -5.78 0.30 -24.98
C ASP A 159 -6.84 1.11 -24.22
N ARG A 160 -7.21 2.28 -24.74
CA ARG A 160 -8.14 3.22 -24.08
C ARG A 160 -9.42 2.53 -23.64
N ASP A 161 -9.97 1.65 -24.46
CA ASP A 161 -11.26 0.99 -24.20
C ASP A 161 -11.17 -0.02 -23.05
N ASN A 162 -9.98 -0.54 -22.74
CA ASN A 162 -9.75 -1.35 -21.54
C ASN A 162 -10.04 -0.61 -20.23
N PHE A 163 -9.86 0.71 -20.22
CA PHE A 163 -10.21 1.58 -19.09
C PHE A 163 -11.61 2.18 -19.24
N PHE A 164 -11.96 2.68 -20.42
CA PHE A 164 -13.03 3.66 -20.59
C PHE A 164 -14.13 3.26 -21.56
N SER A 165 -14.24 2.00 -22.00
CA SER A 165 -15.37 1.51 -22.79
C SER A 165 -16.64 1.50 -21.93
N HIS A 166 -17.75 1.97 -22.51
CA HIS A 166 -19.08 1.91 -21.90
C HIS A 166 -19.84 0.60 -22.20
N GLU A 167 -19.21 -0.36 -22.85
CA GLU A 167 -19.80 -1.68 -23.05
C GLU A 167 -19.85 -2.44 -21.72
N ASN A 168 -21.04 -2.84 -21.29
CA ASN A 168 -21.21 -3.69 -20.09
C ASN A 168 -20.94 -5.15 -20.44
N ASP A 169 -19.68 -5.48 -20.60
CA ASP A 169 -19.22 -6.79 -21.04
C ASP A 169 -17.88 -7.12 -20.37
N GLU A 170 -17.76 -8.32 -19.81
CA GLU A 170 -16.59 -8.73 -19.04
C GLU A 170 -15.29 -8.65 -19.84
N ASP A 171 -15.33 -8.91 -21.14
CA ASP A 171 -14.15 -8.91 -22.01
C ASP A 171 -13.86 -7.54 -22.65
N ARG A 172 -14.88 -6.68 -22.85
CA ARG A 172 -14.80 -5.42 -23.61
C ARG A 172 -15.11 -4.18 -22.82
N GLY A 173 -15.69 -4.32 -21.62
CA GLY A 173 -16.02 -3.19 -20.76
C GLY A 173 -14.79 -2.50 -20.16
N GLY A 174 -14.87 -1.19 -19.98
CA GLY A 174 -13.81 -0.40 -19.37
C GLY A 174 -13.78 -0.56 -17.84
N ILE A 175 -12.65 -0.96 -17.29
CA ILE A 175 -12.53 -1.19 -15.85
C ILE A 175 -12.74 0.08 -15.02
N TYR A 176 -12.54 1.26 -15.59
CA TYR A 176 -12.74 2.55 -14.93
C TYR A 176 -14.21 3.00 -14.95
N ILE A 177 -14.98 2.55 -15.95
CA ILE A 177 -16.41 2.84 -16.10
C ILE A 177 -17.24 1.91 -15.23
N PHE A 178 -16.94 0.60 -15.25
CA PHE A 178 -17.62 -0.41 -14.47
C PHE A 178 -16.87 -0.63 -13.17
N THR A 179 -17.06 0.29 -12.24
CA THR A 179 -16.40 0.28 -10.94
C THR A 179 -16.94 -0.77 -9.98
N GLY A 180 -17.94 -1.47 -10.43
CA GLY A 180 -18.60 -2.54 -9.70
C GLY A 180 -19.96 -2.13 -9.18
N PRO A 181 -20.88 -3.07 -9.20
CA PRO A 181 -22.16 -2.90 -8.56
C PRO A 181 -21.98 -2.86 -7.06
N PRO A 182 -23.11 -2.76 -6.35
CA PRO A 182 -23.10 -2.73 -4.90
C PRO A 182 -22.23 -3.82 -4.32
N VAL A 183 -21.70 -3.53 -3.14
CA VAL A 183 -20.96 -4.44 -2.29
C VAL A 183 -21.49 -5.88 -2.44
N GLY A 184 -20.64 -6.81 -2.83
CA GLY A 184 -21.01 -8.20 -3.06
C GLY A 184 -20.98 -8.68 -4.52
N ASP A 185 -20.85 -7.78 -5.49
CA ASP A 185 -20.60 -8.19 -6.87
C ASP A 185 -19.10 -8.16 -7.17
N PRO A 186 -18.54 -9.27 -7.65
CA PRO A 186 -17.13 -9.37 -8.03
C PRO A 186 -16.79 -8.58 -9.28
N THR A 187 -17.60 -7.62 -9.71
CA THR A 187 -17.31 -6.77 -10.86
C THR A 187 -15.91 -6.18 -10.72
N GLY A 188 -15.09 -6.46 -11.69
CA GLY A 188 -13.66 -6.20 -11.62
C GLY A 188 -12.81 -7.39 -11.19
N HIS A 189 -13.36 -8.47 -10.65
CA HIS A 189 -12.58 -9.71 -10.44
C HIS A 189 -12.24 -10.39 -11.76
N GLY A 190 -13.20 -10.48 -12.68
CA GLY A 190 -12.98 -10.98 -14.05
C GLY A 190 -12.32 -9.94 -14.96
N TRP A 191 -12.51 -8.66 -14.69
CA TRP A 191 -12.17 -7.53 -15.57
C TRP A 191 -10.71 -7.11 -15.46
N THR A 192 -9.80 -8.06 -15.61
CA THR A 192 -8.39 -7.77 -15.70
C THR A 192 -8.02 -7.50 -17.16
N ARG A 193 -7.38 -6.37 -17.43
CA ARG A 193 -6.98 -5.92 -18.77
C ARG A 193 -5.48 -6.02 -18.96
N PRO A 194 -4.99 -6.37 -20.16
CA PRO A 194 -3.56 -6.33 -20.45
C PRO A 194 -3.05 -4.88 -20.39
N ALA A 195 -1.88 -4.68 -19.80
CA ALA A 195 -1.24 -3.38 -19.70
C ALA A 195 0.28 -3.51 -19.77
N SER A 196 0.94 -2.41 -20.11
CA SER A 196 2.37 -2.20 -19.90
C SER A 196 2.57 -1.24 -18.74
N VAL A 197 3.53 -1.53 -17.88
CA VAL A 197 3.92 -0.67 -16.76
C VAL A 197 5.37 -0.28 -16.92
N GLU A 198 5.64 1.00 -16.78
CA GLU A 198 6.98 1.55 -16.73
C GLU A 198 7.13 2.34 -15.42
N LEU A 199 8.20 2.08 -14.69
CA LEU A 199 8.57 2.83 -13.48
C LEU A 199 9.96 3.43 -13.72
N PHE A 200 10.08 4.75 -13.67
CA PHE A 200 11.33 5.41 -13.99
C PHE A 200 11.57 6.71 -13.25
N GLY A 201 12.85 7.08 -13.16
CA GLY A 201 13.27 8.29 -12.48
C GLY A 201 13.13 8.23 -10.97
N GLY A 202 12.87 9.38 -10.35
CA GLY A 202 12.87 9.54 -8.92
C GLY A 202 14.26 9.46 -8.28
N PRO A 203 14.37 9.64 -6.96
CA PRO A 203 15.66 9.66 -6.26
C PRO A 203 16.44 8.35 -6.40
N GLN A 204 15.77 7.20 -6.48
CA GLN A 204 16.37 5.87 -6.63
C GLN A 204 16.73 5.51 -8.07
N GLN A 205 16.43 6.38 -9.04
CA GLN A 205 16.68 6.16 -10.47
C GLN A 205 16.09 4.84 -10.97
N HIS A 206 14.81 4.61 -10.71
CA HIS A 206 14.10 3.45 -11.23
C HIS A 206 14.16 3.37 -12.75
N ASP A 207 14.25 2.15 -13.26
CA ASP A 207 14.25 1.83 -14.69
C ASP A 207 13.62 0.44 -14.88
N LEU A 208 12.30 0.40 -15.02
CA LEU A 208 11.52 -0.83 -15.18
C LEU A 208 10.55 -0.66 -16.34
N SER A 209 10.48 -1.65 -17.21
CA SER A 209 9.41 -1.80 -18.21
C SER A 209 8.94 -3.25 -18.20
N VAL A 210 7.65 -3.48 -17.99
CA VAL A 210 7.07 -4.82 -17.87
C VAL A 210 5.61 -4.85 -18.31
N SER A 211 5.19 -5.95 -18.96
CA SER A 211 3.78 -6.23 -19.24
C SER A 211 3.13 -6.93 -18.05
N CYS A 212 1.87 -6.58 -17.75
CA CYS A 212 1.09 -7.17 -16.68
C CYS A 212 -0.41 -7.10 -16.99
N GLY A 213 -1.23 -7.66 -16.09
CA GLY A 213 -2.65 -7.36 -16.03
C GLY A 213 -2.91 -6.18 -15.09
N VAL A 214 -3.94 -5.38 -15.38
CA VAL A 214 -4.43 -4.31 -14.51
C VAL A 214 -5.92 -4.50 -14.24
N ARG A 215 -6.34 -4.26 -13.01
CA ARG A 215 -7.76 -4.21 -12.59
C ARG A 215 -7.94 -3.22 -11.45
N LEU A 216 -9.20 -2.86 -11.15
CA LEU A 216 -9.50 -2.04 -9.98
C LEU A 216 -9.23 -2.79 -8.67
N HIS A 217 -9.00 -2.06 -7.60
CA HIS A 217 -8.77 -2.56 -6.25
C HIS A 217 -9.56 -1.77 -5.22
N GLY A 218 -10.00 -2.46 -4.16
CA GLY A 218 -10.74 -1.91 -3.03
C GLY A 218 -12.23 -2.21 -3.08
N GLY A 219 -12.92 -1.96 -1.98
CA GLY A 219 -14.37 -1.98 -1.83
C GLY A 219 -15.00 -0.63 -2.22
N HIS A 220 -15.44 0.15 -1.25
CA HIS A 220 -16.06 1.47 -1.46
C HIS A 220 -15.21 2.45 -2.29
N GLY A 221 -13.88 2.33 -2.28
CA GLY A 221 -12.98 3.16 -3.11
C GLY A 221 -13.12 2.93 -4.63
N ARG A 222 -13.87 1.91 -5.07
CA ARG A 222 -14.22 1.68 -6.48
C ARG A 222 -15.46 2.45 -6.91
N LEU A 223 -16.26 2.97 -5.98
CA LEU A 223 -17.50 3.67 -6.29
C LEU A 223 -17.19 5.11 -6.69
N ALA A 224 -17.59 5.50 -7.91
CA ALA A 224 -17.32 6.82 -8.47
C ALA A 224 -17.90 7.97 -7.63
N GLU A 225 -19.06 7.75 -6.98
CA GLU A 225 -19.69 8.72 -6.06
C GLU A 225 -18.88 8.91 -4.77
N LYS A 226 -18.12 7.88 -4.34
CA LYS A 226 -17.28 7.94 -3.14
C LYS A 226 -15.94 8.57 -3.46
N ASN A 227 -15.30 8.13 -4.53
CA ASN A 227 -14.01 8.66 -4.97
C ASN A 227 -13.82 8.45 -6.48
N PRO A 228 -13.62 9.49 -7.29
CA PRO A 228 -13.37 9.36 -8.73
C PRO A 228 -11.98 8.79 -9.05
N LYS A 229 -11.05 8.88 -8.12
CA LYS A 229 -9.67 8.42 -8.23
C LYS A 229 -9.55 7.02 -7.63
N HIS A 230 -9.51 6.00 -8.47
CA HIS A 230 -9.52 4.60 -8.04
C HIS A 230 -8.14 4.04 -7.77
N SER A 231 -8.06 3.07 -6.87
CA SER A 231 -6.88 2.21 -6.70
C SER A 231 -6.88 1.09 -7.73
N PHE A 232 -5.68 0.63 -8.11
CA PHE A 232 -5.50 -0.45 -9.07
C PHE A 232 -4.71 -1.60 -8.46
N ARG A 233 -4.87 -2.79 -9.07
CA ARG A 233 -4.04 -3.95 -8.81
C ARG A 233 -3.30 -4.32 -10.09
N LEU A 234 -2.00 -4.40 -10.00
CA LEU A 234 -1.14 -4.98 -11.03
C LEU A 234 -1.04 -6.48 -10.78
N VAL A 235 -1.23 -7.29 -11.82
CA VAL A 235 -1.27 -8.74 -11.72
C VAL A 235 -0.25 -9.34 -12.70
N PHE A 236 0.74 -10.02 -12.16
CA PHE A 236 1.78 -10.68 -12.96
C PHE A 236 1.38 -12.14 -13.18
N LYS A 237 0.99 -12.48 -14.41
CA LYS A 237 0.59 -13.82 -14.85
C LYS A 237 1.04 -14.02 -16.29
N GLU A 238 1.38 -15.26 -16.68
CA GLU A 238 1.83 -15.61 -18.03
C GLU A 238 0.88 -15.13 -19.14
N LYS A 239 -0.42 -15.03 -18.85
CA LYS A 239 -1.41 -14.48 -19.80
C LYS A 239 -1.10 -13.03 -20.22
N TYR A 240 -0.47 -12.25 -19.34
CA TYR A 240 -0.24 -10.81 -19.55
C TYR A 240 1.22 -10.43 -19.69
N GLY A 241 2.16 -11.28 -19.22
CA GLY A 241 3.58 -10.99 -19.20
C GLY A 241 4.34 -12.00 -18.34
N PRO A 242 5.36 -11.61 -17.58
CA PRO A 242 6.03 -12.51 -16.66
C PRO A 242 5.09 -12.98 -15.56
N LYS A 243 5.24 -14.25 -15.13
CA LYS A 243 4.46 -14.81 -14.03
C LYS A 243 4.70 -14.07 -12.70
N THR A 244 5.89 -13.52 -12.53
CA THR A 244 6.34 -12.84 -11.31
C THR A 244 7.20 -11.65 -11.72
N LEU A 245 6.93 -10.47 -11.19
CA LEU A 245 7.84 -9.33 -11.29
C LEU A 245 9.08 -9.60 -10.44
N LYS A 246 10.27 -9.45 -11.02
CA LYS A 246 11.56 -9.52 -10.30
C LYS A 246 12.23 -8.15 -10.40
N TYR A 247 12.07 -7.35 -9.36
CA TYR A 247 12.61 -6.00 -9.30
C TYR A 247 12.71 -5.53 -7.84
N PRO A 248 13.82 -4.92 -7.37
CA PRO A 248 13.99 -4.47 -5.98
C PRO A 248 13.22 -3.16 -5.73
N LEU A 249 11.89 -3.25 -5.77
CA LEU A 249 10.99 -2.08 -5.80
C LEU A 249 11.10 -1.22 -4.54
N PHE A 250 11.28 -1.85 -3.37
CA PHE A 250 11.33 -1.17 -2.07
C PHE A 250 12.74 -1.13 -1.47
N GLY A 251 13.77 -1.27 -2.30
CA GLY A 251 15.18 -1.27 -1.91
C GLY A 251 15.71 -2.64 -1.52
N ASP A 252 16.93 -2.68 -0.99
CA ASP A 252 17.67 -3.93 -0.72
C ASP A 252 17.04 -4.83 0.35
N ALA A 253 16.19 -4.28 1.20
CA ALA A 253 15.49 -5.04 2.24
C ALA A 253 14.29 -5.82 1.70
N SER A 254 13.84 -5.55 0.46
CA SER A 254 12.73 -6.25 -0.16
C SER A 254 13.19 -7.53 -0.84
N THR A 255 12.28 -8.49 -0.96
CA THR A 255 12.56 -9.75 -1.66
C THR A 255 12.69 -9.57 -3.17
N GLY A 256 12.18 -8.46 -3.70
CA GLY A 256 12.22 -8.11 -5.10
C GLY A 256 11.42 -9.04 -6.02
N LYS A 257 10.44 -9.77 -5.47
CA LYS A 257 9.57 -10.69 -6.23
C LYS A 257 8.12 -10.44 -5.87
N TYR A 258 7.27 -10.21 -6.87
CA TYR A 258 5.86 -9.88 -6.65
C TYR A 258 4.99 -10.54 -7.72
N ASP A 259 3.95 -11.21 -7.30
CA ASP A 259 2.90 -11.72 -8.20
C ASP A 259 1.80 -10.68 -8.38
N GLN A 260 1.62 -9.81 -7.39
CA GLN A 260 0.69 -8.70 -7.42
C GLN A 260 1.24 -7.50 -6.67
N LEU A 261 0.84 -6.30 -7.11
CA LEU A 261 1.10 -5.03 -6.44
C LEU A 261 -0.19 -4.21 -6.40
N VAL A 262 -0.33 -3.37 -5.40
CA VAL A 262 -1.48 -2.47 -5.26
C VAL A 262 -1.02 -1.03 -5.48
N LEU A 263 -1.67 -0.31 -6.39
CA LEU A 263 -1.52 1.13 -6.57
C LEU A 263 -2.62 1.81 -5.75
N ARG A 264 -2.26 2.32 -4.58
CA ARG A 264 -3.21 2.96 -3.66
C ARG A 264 -3.38 4.44 -3.97
N CYS A 265 -4.64 4.88 -4.07
CA CYS A 265 -5.00 6.28 -4.35
C CYS A 265 -5.18 7.14 -3.10
N HIS A 266 -4.97 6.59 -1.89
CA HIS A 266 -5.22 7.23 -0.60
C HIS A 266 -6.70 7.54 -0.37
N PHE A 267 -7.57 6.57 -0.58
CA PHE A 267 -9.04 6.74 -0.61
C PHE A 267 -9.58 7.52 0.59
N GLY A 268 -9.32 7.05 1.83
CA GLY A 268 -9.86 7.64 3.05
C GLY A 268 -9.20 8.95 3.47
N ASN A 269 -8.07 9.33 2.84
CA ASN A 269 -7.29 10.50 3.25
C ASN A 269 -6.82 11.35 2.06
N ALA A 270 -7.76 11.66 1.14
CA ALA A 270 -7.53 12.41 -0.10
C ALA A 270 -8.57 13.51 -0.31
N TRP A 271 -8.24 14.50 -1.13
CA TRP A 271 -9.12 15.65 -1.43
C TRP A 271 -10.37 15.28 -2.24
N GLN A 272 -10.39 14.09 -2.85
CA GLN A 272 -11.53 13.58 -3.64
C GLN A 272 -12.52 12.78 -2.81
N HIS A 273 -12.23 12.47 -1.56
CA HIS A 273 -13.09 11.66 -0.70
C HIS A 273 -14.53 12.22 -0.61
N TRP A 274 -15.52 11.35 -0.49
CA TRP A 274 -16.92 11.75 -0.43
C TRP A 274 -17.27 12.54 0.84
N ASP A 275 -16.60 12.29 1.95
CA ASP A 275 -16.79 12.98 3.21
C ASP A 275 -15.97 14.28 3.29
N GLY A 276 -16.62 15.38 3.75
CA GLY A 276 -16.02 16.72 3.78
C GLY A 276 -14.92 16.88 4.83
N ASP A 277 -15.08 16.24 5.99
CA ASP A 277 -14.10 16.34 7.08
C ASP A 277 -12.82 15.60 6.71
N ASN A 278 -12.95 14.42 6.08
CA ASN A 278 -11.81 13.67 5.58
C ASN A 278 -11.04 14.44 4.51
N ARG A 279 -11.75 15.16 3.60
CA ARG A 279 -11.08 16.02 2.59
C ARG A 279 -10.27 17.13 3.25
N GLN A 280 -10.85 17.81 4.24
CA GLN A 280 -10.16 18.92 4.94
C GLN A 280 -8.93 18.44 5.71
N ARG A 281 -8.91 17.18 6.12
CA ARG A 281 -7.83 16.54 6.89
C ARG A 281 -6.91 15.66 6.04
N ALA A 282 -7.01 15.75 4.71
CA ALA A 282 -6.20 14.92 3.80
C ALA A 282 -4.71 15.19 3.97
N GLN A 283 -3.92 14.14 4.19
CA GLN A 283 -2.46 14.20 4.39
C GLN A 283 -1.70 13.21 3.50
N TYR A 284 -2.36 12.26 2.87
CA TYR A 284 -1.77 11.26 1.95
C TYR A 284 -0.66 10.38 2.58
N ALA A 285 -0.55 10.37 3.91
CA ALA A 285 0.57 9.74 4.61
C ALA A 285 0.16 8.83 5.77
N ARG A 286 -1.09 8.88 6.25
CA ARG A 286 -1.52 8.24 7.50
C ARG A 286 -1.33 6.73 7.50
N ASP A 287 -1.80 6.02 6.47
CA ASP A 287 -1.63 4.58 6.33
C ASP A 287 -0.14 4.18 6.20
N VAL A 288 0.63 4.91 5.41
CA VAL A 288 2.08 4.66 5.28
C VAL A 288 2.81 4.91 6.60
N TRP A 289 2.37 5.89 7.40
CA TRP A 289 2.91 6.14 8.74
C TRP A 289 2.69 4.93 9.65
N ALA A 290 1.47 4.39 9.73
CA ALA A 290 1.17 3.24 10.57
C ALA A 290 2.04 2.02 10.21
N ARG A 291 2.16 1.72 8.91
CA ARG A 291 3.02 0.63 8.40
C ARG A 291 4.50 0.86 8.72
N ARG A 292 5.02 2.10 8.58
CA ARG A 292 6.40 2.44 8.97
C ARG A 292 6.64 2.32 10.46
N MET A 293 5.66 2.71 11.30
CA MET A 293 5.75 2.53 12.74
C MET A 293 5.80 1.04 13.10
N GLN A 294 4.95 0.22 12.52
CA GLN A 294 4.96 -1.24 12.72
C GLN A 294 6.35 -1.85 12.38
N ARG A 295 6.95 -1.42 11.26
CA ARG A 295 8.31 -1.84 10.89
C ARG A 295 9.37 -1.35 11.87
N LYS A 296 9.29 -0.10 12.33
CA LYS A 296 10.23 0.44 13.34
C LYS A 296 10.16 -0.30 14.68
N MET A 297 9.02 -0.89 15.00
CA MET A 297 8.85 -1.76 16.17
C MET A 297 9.45 -3.15 15.97
N GLY A 298 9.98 -3.46 14.79
CA GLY A 298 10.63 -4.73 14.46
C GLY A 298 9.71 -5.78 13.86
N HIS A 299 8.49 -5.40 13.47
CA HIS A 299 7.53 -6.32 12.89
C HIS A 299 7.51 -6.31 11.37
N THR A 300 7.01 -7.41 10.79
CA THR A 300 6.63 -7.47 9.38
C THR A 300 5.60 -6.38 9.11
N ALA A 301 5.79 -5.64 8.04
CA ALA A 301 4.88 -4.58 7.61
C ALA A 301 4.94 -4.43 6.10
N VAL A 302 3.82 -4.03 5.50
CA VAL A 302 3.71 -3.78 4.05
C VAL A 302 4.54 -2.57 3.65
N ASP A 303 5.35 -2.72 2.61
CA ASP A 303 6.14 -1.61 2.05
C ASP A 303 5.30 -0.70 1.15
N ALA A 304 5.80 0.52 0.96
CA ALA A 304 5.17 1.53 0.11
C ALA A 304 6.21 2.41 -0.61
N LEU A 305 5.97 2.66 -1.89
CA LEU A 305 6.73 3.59 -2.71
C LEU A 305 5.78 4.63 -3.32
N TYR A 306 5.95 5.92 -3.01
CA TYR A 306 5.18 6.99 -3.63
C TYR A 306 5.61 7.20 -5.08
N VAL A 307 4.61 7.42 -5.95
CA VAL A 307 4.80 7.61 -7.39
C VAL A 307 3.82 8.64 -7.95
N HIS A 308 4.20 9.25 -9.06
CA HIS A 308 3.27 9.94 -9.95
C HIS A 308 2.69 8.92 -10.93
N LEU A 309 1.39 8.63 -10.83
CA LEU A 309 0.72 7.75 -11.79
C LEU A 309 0.33 8.54 -13.05
N PHE A 310 0.64 7.96 -14.21
CA PHE A 310 0.15 8.37 -15.52
C PHE A 310 -0.64 7.23 -16.15
N ILE A 311 -1.80 7.52 -16.72
CA ILE A 311 -2.59 6.56 -17.50
C ILE A 311 -2.59 7.03 -18.96
N ASN A 312 -2.00 6.21 -19.85
CA ASN A 312 -1.86 6.55 -21.26
C ASN A 312 -1.27 7.96 -21.51
N GLY A 313 -0.30 8.35 -20.68
CA GLY A 313 0.38 9.64 -20.77
C GLY A 313 -0.31 10.81 -20.07
N MET A 314 -1.54 10.64 -19.61
CA MET A 314 -2.24 11.64 -18.79
C MET A 314 -1.83 11.51 -17.33
N TYR A 315 -1.50 12.62 -16.69
CA TYR A 315 -1.23 12.65 -15.26
C TYR A 315 -2.49 12.27 -14.48
N TRP A 316 -2.39 11.26 -13.64
CA TRP A 316 -3.51 10.72 -12.87
C TRP A 316 -3.43 11.01 -11.38
N GLY A 317 -2.29 11.51 -10.90
CA GLY A 317 -2.12 11.99 -9.53
C GLY A 317 -1.07 11.23 -8.72
N LEU A 318 -1.04 11.56 -7.43
CA LEU A 318 -0.15 10.97 -6.42
C LEU A 318 -0.71 9.62 -5.96
N TYR A 319 0.08 8.56 -6.09
CA TYR A 319 -0.23 7.21 -5.64
C TYR A 319 0.89 6.66 -4.75
N ASN A 320 0.64 5.55 -4.08
CA ASN A 320 1.72 4.71 -3.62
C ASN A 320 1.56 3.27 -4.15
N ILE A 321 2.69 2.66 -4.52
CA ILE A 321 2.77 1.24 -4.78
C ILE A 321 2.92 0.56 -3.44
N ALA A 322 2.10 -0.46 -3.16
CA ALA A 322 2.18 -1.28 -1.96
C ALA A 322 2.28 -2.77 -2.33
N GLU A 323 2.93 -3.55 -1.49
CA GLU A 323 2.86 -5.01 -1.57
C GLU A 323 1.41 -5.47 -1.39
N ARG A 324 1.05 -6.54 -2.04
CA ARG A 324 -0.18 -7.27 -1.73
C ARG A 324 0.10 -8.26 -0.63
N VAL A 325 -0.75 -8.28 0.39
CA VAL A 325 -0.69 -9.32 1.42
C VAL A 325 -1.36 -10.57 0.88
N ASP A 326 -0.55 -11.52 0.40
CA ASP A 326 -0.94 -12.81 -0.17
C ASP A 326 0.10 -13.89 0.22
N GLU A 327 0.04 -15.07 -0.39
CA GLU A 327 0.95 -16.18 -0.10
C GLU A 327 2.41 -15.87 -0.47
N VAL A 328 2.63 -15.03 -1.49
CA VAL A 328 3.97 -14.60 -1.89
C VAL A 328 4.57 -13.67 -0.84
N PHE A 329 3.80 -12.67 -0.40
CA PHE A 329 4.18 -11.79 0.71
C PHE A 329 4.50 -12.60 1.98
N GLY A 330 3.60 -13.53 2.36
CA GLY A 330 3.80 -14.37 3.55
C GLY A 330 5.09 -15.20 3.47
N LYS A 331 5.32 -15.88 2.35
CA LYS A 331 6.55 -16.64 2.11
C LYS A 331 7.80 -15.76 2.19
N ASP A 332 7.75 -14.59 1.57
CA ASP A 332 8.90 -13.72 1.44
C ASP A 332 9.29 -13.09 2.79
N HIS A 333 8.32 -12.79 3.64
CA HIS A 333 8.56 -12.20 4.97
C HIS A 333 8.69 -13.23 6.11
N LEU A 334 8.08 -14.41 5.98
CA LEU A 334 8.05 -15.42 7.04
C LEU A 334 8.83 -16.68 6.69
N GLY A 335 9.33 -16.81 5.45
CA GLY A 335 9.99 -18.02 4.94
C GLY A 335 8.99 -19.13 4.57
N GLY A 336 9.53 -20.28 4.15
CA GLY A 336 8.74 -21.43 3.72
C GLY A 336 8.34 -21.37 2.24
N LYS A 337 7.17 -21.91 1.93
CA LYS A 337 6.60 -21.96 0.58
C LYS A 337 5.23 -21.28 0.59
N GLU A 338 4.76 -20.83 -0.56
CA GLU A 338 3.44 -20.20 -0.73
C GLU A 338 2.32 -21.02 -0.08
N LYS A 339 2.31 -22.33 -0.31
CA LYS A 339 1.32 -23.26 0.28
C LYS A 339 1.40 -23.41 1.81
N ASP A 340 2.43 -22.87 2.46
CA ASP A 340 2.63 -22.95 3.91
C ASP A 340 2.10 -21.68 4.62
N ILE A 341 1.46 -20.78 3.87
CA ILE A 341 1.01 -19.46 4.34
C ILE A 341 -0.51 -19.44 4.48
N ASP A 342 -0.98 -18.95 5.62
CA ASP A 342 -2.36 -18.55 5.84
C ASP A 342 -2.43 -17.02 5.88
N VAL A 343 -3.38 -16.43 5.15
CA VAL A 343 -3.69 -14.99 5.14
C VAL A 343 -5.17 -14.81 5.44
N ILE A 344 -5.46 -14.18 6.56
CA ILE A 344 -6.82 -13.94 7.04
C ILE A 344 -7.13 -12.44 6.97
N LYS A 345 -8.32 -12.09 6.54
CA LYS A 345 -8.83 -10.71 6.45
C LYS A 345 -10.35 -10.68 6.57
N ILE A 346 -10.90 -9.49 6.58
CA ILE A 346 -12.34 -9.27 6.35
C ILE A 346 -12.54 -8.89 4.87
N GLU A 347 -13.48 -9.54 4.20
CA GLU A 347 -13.88 -9.22 2.84
C GLU A 347 -15.08 -8.28 2.86
N GLU A 348 -14.86 -7.01 2.48
CA GLU A 348 -15.91 -5.99 2.44
C GLU A 348 -17.00 -6.32 1.40
N ASP A 349 -16.58 -6.79 0.22
CA ASP A 349 -17.49 -7.12 -0.88
C ASP A 349 -18.41 -8.31 -0.53
N GLY A 350 -17.99 -9.16 0.40
CA GLY A 350 -18.78 -10.27 0.97
C GLY A 350 -19.66 -9.89 2.16
N GLY A 351 -19.89 -8.60 2.42
CA GLY A 351 -20.70 -8.14 3.56
C GLY A 351 -19.94 -8.18 4.89
N ASN A 352 -18.65 -7.89 4.89
CA ASN A 352 -17.73 -7.96 6.03
C ASN A 352 -17.60 -9.39 6.60
N SER A 353 -17.44 -10.37 5.74
CA SER A 353 -17.22 -11.77 6.15
C SER A 353 -15.74 -12.06 6.40
N LEU A 354 -15.46 -12.89 7.40
CA LEU A 354 -14.12 -13.42 7.64
C LEU A 354 -13.72 -14.39 6.53
N GLU A 355 -12.55 -14.17 5.95
CA GLU A 355 -12.04 -14.93 4.82
C GLU A 355 -10.58 -15.35 5.05
N ALA A 356 -10.25 -16.59 4.69
CA ALA A 356 -8.87 -16.98 4.38
C ALA A 356 -8.64 -16.68 2.91
N SER A 357 -8.03 -15.54 2.60
CA SER A 357 -7.67 -15.24 1.21
C SER A 357 -6.58 -16.16 0.68
N GLU A 358 -5.79 -16.75 1.58
CA GLU A 358 -4.82 -17.81 1.33
C GLU A 358 -4.82 -18.79 2.49
N GLY A 359 -4.59 -20.07 2.22
CA GLY A 359 -4.60 -21.14 3.23
C GLY A 359 -6.00 -21.48 3.75
N THR A 360 -6.14 -21.64 5.07
CA THR A 360 -7.40 -22.03 5.72
C THR A 360 -7.70 -21.22 6.98
N LEU A 361 -8.97 -21.26 7.43
CA LEU A 361 -9.41 -20.69 8.71
C LEU A 361 -9.16 -21.60 9.92
N ASP A 362 -8.61 -22.81 9.75
CA ASP A 362 -8.54 -23.79 10.84
C ASP A 362 -7.76 -23.26 12.05
N ALA A 363 -6.57 -22.73 11.81
CA ALA A 363 -5.76 -22.18 12.88
C ALA A 363 -6.30 -20.87 13.45
N TRP A 364 -6.96 -20.06 12.64
CA TRP A 364 -7.67 -18.89 13.12
C TRP A 364 -8.79 -19.29 14.09
N ASN A 365 -9.60 -20.27 13.72
CA ASN A 365 -10.67 -20.78 14.55
C ASN A 365 -10.12 -21.39 15.86
N GLU A 366 -9.00 -22.13 15.78
CA GLU A 366 -8.30 -22.66 16.94
C GLU A 366 -7.80 -21.52 17.85
N MET A 367 -7.18 -20.49 17.29
CA MET A 367 -6.70 -19.30 18.02
C MET A 367 -7.86 -18.61 18.75
N MET A 368 -8.97 -18.33 18.07
CA MET A 368 -10.13 -17.68 18.66
C MET A 368 -10.81 -18.54 19.73
N ALA A 369 -10.93 -19.85 19.51
CA ALA A 369 -11.46 -20.78 20.51
C ALA A 369 -10.55 -20.88 21.75
N THR A 370 -9.22 -20.85 21.55
CA THR A 370 -8.23 -20.87 22.62
C THR A 370 -8.27 -19.55 23.39
N ALA A 371 -8.35 -18.41 22.71
CA ALA A 371 -8.52 -17.09 23.32
C ALA A 371 -9.77 -17.04 24.21
N GLY A 372 -10.88 -17.63 23.78
CA GLY A 372 -12.11 -17.71 24.60
C GLY A 372 -11.95 -18.49 25.93
N LYS A 373 -10.94 -19.34 26.03
CA LYS A 373 -10.61 -20.09 27.26
C LYS A 373 -9.68 -19.31 28.20
N VAL A 374 -9.01 -18.30 27.71
CA VAL A 374 -8.19 -17.38 28.54
C VAL A 374 -9.13 -16.61 29.45
N GLY A 375 -8.86 -16.60 30.75
CA GLY A 375 -9.76 -15.97 31.74
C GLY A 375 -10.79 -16.92 32.34
N SER A 376 -10.77 -18.23 31.99
CA SER A 376 -11.46 -19.30 32.72
C SER A 376 -10.47 -20.02 33.67
N ALA A 377 -10.89 -21.03 34.41
CA ALA A 377 -10.05 -21.78 35.34
C ALA A 377 -8.82 -22.49 34.73
N ALA A 378 -8.65 -22.47 33.41
CA ALA A 378 -7.53 -23.09 32.65
C ALA A 378 -6.59 -22.03 32.02
N THR A 379 -6.48 -20.86 32.59
CA THR A 379 -5.88 -19.65 32.03
C THR A 379 -4.45 -19.79 31.52
N ASP A 380 -3.55 -20.39 32.30
CA ASP A 380 -2.13 -20.42 31.97
C ASP A 380 -1.83 -21.38 30.80
N ALA A 381 -2.50 -22.53 30.76
CA ALA A 381 -2.34 -23.50 29.68
C ALA A 381 -2.93 -22.94 28.36
N ALA A 382 -4.09 -22.28 28.40
CA ALA A 382 -4.68 -21.66 27.23
C ALA A 382 -3.85 -20.48 26.72
N TYR A 383 -3.28 -19.68 27.62
CA TYR A 383 -2.38 -18.60 27.26
C TYR A 383 -1.09 -19.10 26.62
N ALA A 384 -0.47 -20.15 27.19
CA ALA A 384 0.72 -20.78 26.62
C ALA A 384 0.44 -21.40 25.24
N GLN A 385 -0.73 -22.02 25.03
CA GLN A 385 -1.16 -22.51 23.72
C GLN A 385 -1.33 -21.35 22.74
N LEU A 386 -1.95 -20.24 23.19
CA LEU A 386 -2.19 -19.09 22.33
C LEU A 386 -0.88 -18.45 21.83
N ASP A 387 0.18 -18.44 22.63
CA ASP A 387 1.52 -17.95 22.23
C ASP A 387 2.13 -18.75 21.05
N THR A 388 1.63 -19.95 20.78
CA THR A 388 2.02 -20.73 19.58
C THR A 388 1.19 -20.37 18.33
N LEU A 389 0.02 -19.79 18.51
CA LEU A 389 -0.94 -19.45 17.46
C LEU A 389 -0.94 -17.96 17.11
N LEU A 390 -0.42 -17.13 17.98
CA LEU A 390 -0.39 -15.66 17.87
C LEU A 390 1.00 -15.14 18.26
N ASP A 391 1.57 -14.28 17.43
CA ASP A 391 2.73 -13.46 17.83
C ASP A 391 2.23 -12.33 18.76
N ILE A 392 2.28 -12.59 20.07
CA ILE A 392 1.70 -11.72 21.09
C ILE A 392 2.36 -10.33 21.10
N ASP A 393 3.68 -10.24 20.88
CA ASP A 393 4.37 -8.95 20.83
C ASP A 393 3.96 -8.12 19.60
N ASN A 394 3.83 -8.78 18.45
CA ASN A 394 3.28 -8.13 17.26
C ASN A 394 1.84 -7.65 17.51
N PHE A 395 1.00 -8.48 18.13
CA PHE A 395 -0.40 -8.12 18.40
C PHE A 395 -0.52 -6.92 19.36
N ILE A 396 0.27 -6.90 20.43
CA ILE A 396 0.35 -5.75 21.35
C ILE A 396 0.74 -4.48 20.61
N ASP A 397 1.81 -4.51 19.84
CA ASP A 397 2.31 -3.34 19.13
C ASP A 397 1.31 -2.88 18.03
N TYR A 398 0.66 -3.82 17.35
CA TYR A 398 -0.41 -3.54 16.40
C TYR A 398 -1.61 -2.82 17.07
N MET A 399 -2.05 -3.28 18.24
CA MET A 399 -3.08 -2.62 19.03
C MET A 399 -2.67 -1.19 19.39
N LEU A 400 -1.44 -1.01 19.90
CA LEU A 400 -0.94 0.29 20.34
C LEU A 400 -0.80 1.30 19.19
N ILE A 401 -0.44 0.87 17.98
CA ILE A 401 -0.42 1.74 16.78
C ILE A 401 -1.83 2.27 16.49
N ASN A 402 -2.84 1.38 16.45
CA ASN A 402 -4.22 1.77 16.17
C ASN A 402 -4.81 2.65 17.29
N GLN A 403 -4.51 2.34 18.54
CA GLN A 403 -4.95 3.14 19.71
C GLN A 403 -4.28 4.52 19.72
N TYR A 404 -2.99 4.59 19.45
CA TYR A 404 -2.29 5.86 19.28
C TYR A 404 -2.88 6.68 18.13
N GLY A 405 -3.13 6.05 17.00
CA GLY A 405 -3.79 6.66 15.84
C GLY A 405 -5.19 7.18 16.15
N GLY A 406 -5.88 6.59 17.15
CA GLY A 406 -7.30 6.81 17.34
C GLY A 406 -8.10 6.33 16.13
N ASN A 407 -7.77 5.13 15.61
CA ASN A 407 -8.36 4.60 14.40
C ASN A 407 -9.84 4.28 14.61
N THR A 408 -10.72 4.99 13.92
CA THR A 408 -12.18 4.83 14.03
C THR A 408 -12.79 4.00 12.91
N ASP A 409 -12.02 3.69 11.88
CA ASP A 409 -12.41 2.84 10.74
C ASP A 409 -11.66 1.50 10.76
N TRP A 410 -11.71 0.85 11.92
CA TRP A 410 -10.87 -0.29 12.21
C TRP A 410 -11.63 -1.36 12.97
N ASN A 411 -11.07 -2.60 12.94
CA ASN A 411 -11.43 -3.79 13.66
C ASN A 411 -12.57 -4.61 13.01
N HIS A 412 -13.58 -4.00 12.40
CA HIS A 412 -14.57 -4.70 11.59
C HIS A 412 -14.05 -5.01 10.18
N HIS A 413 -13.01 -4.32 9.71
CA HIS A 413 -12.22 -4.56 8.49
C HIS A 413 -10.85 -3.87 8.64
N ASN A 414 -10.14 -3.59 7.55
CA ASN A 414 -8.90 -2.81 7.52
C ASN A 414 -7.74 -3.44 8.31
N TRP A 415 -7.59 -4.75 8.21
CA TRP A 415 -6.47 -5.51 8.77
C TRP A 415 -6.20 -6.79 8.00
N TYR A 416 -4.99 -7.30 8.15
CA TYR A 416 -4.61 -8.65 7.77
C TYR A 416 -3.99 -9.36 8.96
N ALA A 417 -4.16 -10.70 9.01
CA ALA A 417 -3.37 -11.58 9.86
C ALA A 417 -2.70 -12.64 8.99
N VAL A 418 -1.38 -12.76 9.11
CA VAL A 418 -0.56 -13.68 8.28
C VAL A 418 0.26 -14.59 9.16
N ARG A 419 0.40 -15.87 8.79
CA ARG A 419 1.27 -16.83 9.47
C ARG A 419 1.86 -17.85 8.50
N ARG A 420 2.94 -18.48 8.93
CA ARG A 420 3.44 -19.73 8.32
C ARG A 420 3.02 -20.90 9.19
N HIS A 421 2.17 -21.79 8.65
CA HIS A 421 1.58 -22.88 9.42
C HIS A 421 2.46 -24.13 9.53
N ASN A 422 3.45 -24.32 8.65
CA ASN A 422 4.32 -25.47 8.67
C ASN A 422 5.70 -25.19 9.26
N THR A 423 6.29 -26.17 9.93
CA THR A 423 7.74 -26.20 10.20
C THR A 423 8.47 -26.48 8.89
N THR A 424 9.44 -25.65 8.55
CA THR A 424 10.24 -25.72 7.32
C THR A 424 11.73 -25.64 7.66
N ALA A 425 12.59 -25.66 6.63
CA ALA A 425 14.02 -25.41 6.81
C ALA A 425 14.31 -24.00 7.38
N ASP A 426 13.38 -23.05 7.17
CA ASP A 426 13.47 -21.67 7.67
C ASP A 426 13.01 -21.53 9.14
N GLY A 427 12.65 -22.66 9.80
CA GLY A 427 12.28 -22.69 11.22
C GLY A 427 10.89 -23.29 11.49
N PRO A 428 10.45 -23.24 12.77
CA PRO A 428 9.16 -23.79 13.20
C PRO A 428 7.98 -23.03 12.59
N SER A 429 6.78 -23.59 12.70
CA SER A 429 5.52 -22.86 12.47
C SER A 429 5.50 -21.57 13.30
N GLN A 430 4.78 -20.56 12.81
CA GLN A 430 4.71 -19.25 13.44
C GLN A 430 3.26 -18.89 13.76
N GLY A 431 3.03 -18.14 14.83
CA GLY A 431 1.74 -17.57 15.16
C GLY A 431 1.34 -16.46 14.19
N PHE A 432 0.04 -16.14 14.17
CA PHE A 432 -0.47 -15.02 13.37
C PHE A 432 0.19 -13.70 13.75
N ARG A 433 0.56 -12.93 12.73
CA ARG A 433 1.01 -11.54 12.83
C ARG A 433 -0.01 -10.63 12.20
N PHE A 434 -0.46 -9.64 12.95
CA PHE A 434 -1.38 -8.61 12.46
C PHE A 434 -0.61 -7.51 11.74
N LEU A 435 -1.17 -7.05 10.61
CA LEU A 435 -0.59 -6.01 9.78
C LEU A 435 -1.52 -4.80 9.72
N CYS A 436 -0.94 -3.60 9.89
CA CYS A 436 -1.64 -2.35 9.62
C CYS A 436 -1.94 -2.26 8.12
N TRP A 437 -3.21 -2.03 7.80
CA TRP A 437 -3.70 -1.89 6.45
C TRP A 437 -4.89 -0.95 6.42
N ASP A 438 -4.90 -0.03 5.45
CA ASP A 438 -5.96 0.97 5.26
C ASP A 438 -6.18 1.88 6.49
N THR A 439 -5.10 2.15 7.22
CA THR A 439 -5.10 2.95 8.43
C THR A 439 -5.13 4.44 8.07
N GLU A 440 -6.17 4.86 7.32
CA GLU A 440 -6.29 6.22 6.78
C GLU A 440 -7.10 7.15 7.67
N ILE A 441 -8.02 6.61 8.50
CA ILE A 441 -8.90 7.36 9.40
C ILE A 441 -8.30 7.38 10.81
N ILE A 442 -7.14 8.01 10.92
CA ILE A 442 -6.41 8.23 12.18
C ILE A 442 -6.09 9.71 12.37
N PHE A 443 -5.67 10.10 13.56
CA PHE A 443 -5.24 11.47 13.91
C PHE A 443 -6.34 12.53 13.80
N GLU A 444 -7.61 12.13 13.95
CA GLU A 444 -8.74 13.05 13.83
C GLU A 444 -8.90 13.92 15.07
N ASP A 445 -9.20 13.32 16.20
CA ASP A 445 -9.32 13.99 17.51
C ASP A 445 -8.31 13.39 18.49
N VAL A 446 -7.57 14.26 19.20
CA VAL A 446 -6.55 13.85 20.15
C VAL A 446 -7.12 13.06 21.34
N HIS A 447 -8.40 13.27 21.67
CA HIS A 447 -9.11 12.62 22.79
C HIS A 447 -9.89 11.36 22.37
N VAL A 448 -9.94 11.01 21.09
CA VAL A 448 -10.58 9.77 20.66
C VAL A 448 -10.06 8.60 21.49
N ASN A 449 -10.98 7.87 22.11
CA ASN A 449 -10.65 6.72 22.94
C ASN A 449 -11.07 5.41 22.26
N VAL A 450 -10.10 4.67 21.79
CA VAL A 450 -10.25 3.32 21.23
C VAL A 450 -9.42 2.30 22.05
N ALA A 451 -9.19 2.59 23.34
CA ALA A 451 -8.39 1.73 24.23
C ALA A 451 -8.99 0.33 24.38
N SER A 452 -10.32 0.21 24.31
CA SER A 452 -11.01 -1.09 24.29
C SER A 452 -10.72 -1.92 23.03
N GLY A 453 -10.12 -1.35 21.98
CA GLY A 453 -10.00 -1.99 20.68
C GLY A 453 -11.32 -2.13 19.93
N ALA A 454 -12.43 -1.64 20.50
CA ALA A 454 -13.76 -1.67 19.88
C ALA A 454 -14.13 -0.28 19.36
N VAL A 455 -14.73 -0.24 18.18
CA VAL A 455 -15.43 0.93 17.66
C VAL A 455 -16.93 0.67 17.76
N SER A 456 -17.71 1.68 18.06
CA SER A 456 -19.12 1.55 18.46
C SER A 456 -20.05 0.85 17.46
N SER A 457 -19.63 0.65 16.22
CA SER A 457 -20.41 0.01 15.14
C SER A 457 -20.01 -1.43 14.84
N ASP A 458 -19.09 -2.01 15.61
CA ASP A 458 -18.44 -3.27 15.24
C ASP A 458 -19.26 -4.50 15.59
N LYS A 459 -19.84 -5.13 14.57
CA LYS A 459 -20.53 -6.43 14.70
C LYS A 459 -19.61 -7.64 14.49
N HIS A 460 -18.40 -7.44 13.99
CA HIS A 460 -17.46 -8.48 13.57
C HIS A 460 -16.05 -8.26 14.14
N GLY A 461 -15.97 -7.65 15.31
CA GLY A 461 -14.73 -7.27 15.97
C GLY A 461 -13.84 -8.41 16.44
N TYR A 462 -13.39 -9.25 15.52
CA TYR A 462 -12.48 -10.36 15.86
C TYR A 462 -11.22 -9.88 16.59
N VAL A 463 -10.67 -8.74 16.21
CA VAL A 463 -9.48 -8.16 16.84
C VAL A 463 -9.81 -7.72 18.27
N SER A 464 -10.93 -7.01 18.48
CA SER A 464 -11.36 -6.63 19.83
C SER A 464 -11.74 -7.82 20.69
N GLN A 465 -12.41 -8.83 20.13
CA GLN A 465 -12.73 -10.07 20.84
C GLN A 465 -11.47 -10.79 21.33
N LEU A 466 -10.46 -10.90 20.45
CA LEU A 466 -9.15 -11.48 20.80
C LEU A 466 -8.48 -10.65 21.92
N PHE A 467 -8.44 -9.34 21.77
CA PHE A 467 -7.84 -8.43 22.74
C PHE A 467 -8.52 -8.52 24.12
N HIS A 468 -9.86 -8.48 24.16
CA HIS A 468 -10.62 -8.61 25.43
C HIS A 468 -10.42 -9.97 26.08
N SER A 469 -10.33 -11.03 25.28
CA SER A 469 -10.04 -12.37 25.81
C SER A 469 -8.65 -12.43 26.46
N LEU A 470 -7.66 -11.87 25.79
CA LEU A 470 -6.28 -11.80 26.29
C LEU A 470 -6.16 -10.94 27.56
N LEU A 471 -6.86 -9.81 27.66
CA LEU A 471 -6.83 -8.93 28.85
C LEU A 471 -7.35 -9.60 30.12
N ARG A 472 -8.08 -10.74 30.04
CA ARG A 472 -8.49 -11.53 31.21
C ARG A 472 -7.33 -12.29 31.85
N ASN A 473 -6.21 -12.41 31.14
CA ASN A 473 -4.98 -12.98 31.67
C ASN A 473 -4.11 -11.86 32.25
N ASP A 474 -3.78 -11.97 33.52
CA ASP A 474 -3.01 -10.95 34.25
C ASP A 474 -1.61 -10.73 33.65
N ASP A 475 -0.94 -11.79 33.15
CA ASP A 475 0.38 -11.67 32.57
C ASP A 475 0.33 -10.91 31.24
N PHE A 476 -0.67 -11.19 30.39
CA PHE A 476 -0.89 -10.40 29.17
C PHE A 476 -1.23 -8.95 29.51
N ALA A 477 -2.16 -8.69 30.45
CA ALA A 477 -2.56 -7.33 30.81
C ALA A 477 -1.35 -6.51 31.31
N ARG A 478 -0.51 -7.09 32.17
CA ARG A 478 0.74 -6.47 32.62
C ARG A 478 1.75 -6.28 31.51
N ARG A 479 1.92 -7.28 30.61
CA ARG A 479 2.81 -7.19 29.44
C ARG A 479 2.38 -6.05 28.52
N TYR A 480 1.07 -5.95 28.24
CA TYR A 480 0.49 -4.91 27.39
C TYR A 480 0.68 -3.51 27.98
N VAL A 481 0.31 -3.27 29.25
CA VAL A 481 0.46 -1.96 29.90
C VAL A 481 1.94 -1.56 29.99
N ARG A 482 2.83 -2.50 30.29
CA ARG A 482 4.27 -2.25 30.30
C ARG A 482 4.78 -1.84 28.92
N ARG A 483 4.35 -2.54 27.86
CA ARG A 483 4.73 -2.20 26.49
C ARG A 483 4.17 -0.85 26.08
N ALA A 484 2.93 -0.53 26.47
CA ALA A 484 2.34 0.80 26.29
C ALA A 484 3.20 1.89 26.95
N GLY A 485 3.59 1.71 28.20
CA GLY A 485 4.48 2.64 28.90
C GLY A 485 5.84 2.81 28.22
N GLN A 486 6.41 1.76 27.63
CA GLN A 486 7.68 1.84 26.87
C GLN A 486 7.51 2.62 25.58
N LEU A 487 6.47 2.31 24.78
CA LEU A 487 6.26 2.91 23.47
C LEU A 487 5.76 4.35 23.55
N LEU A 488 4.90 4.65 24.52
CA LEU A 488 4.27 5.97 24.70
C LEU A 488 5.12 6.93 25.56
N SER A 489 6.26 6.48 26.12
CA SER A 489 7.19 7.35 26.83
C SER A 489 7.80 8.40 25.89
N ALA A 490 8.36 9.47 26.46
CA ALA A 490 9.00 10.54 25.67
C ALA A 490 10.08 10.01 24.70
N ASP A 491 10.84 8.98 25.11
CA ASP A 491 11.88 8.34 24.31
C ASP A 491 11.38 7.10 23.54
N GLY A 492 10.09 6.78 23.67
CA GLY A 492 9.48 5.62 23.02
C GLY A 492 9.20 5.84 21.53
N LEU A 493 8.92 4.74 20.83
CA LEU A 493 8.62 4.83 19.39
C LEU A 493 7.30 5.54 19.09
N LEU A 494 6.33 5.53 20.01
CA LEU A 494 5.10 6.33 19.95
C LEU A 494 5.20 7.62 20.76
N GLY A 495 6.39 8.01 21.23
CA GLY A 495 6.67 9.32 21.78
C GLY A 495 6.70 10.39 20.68
N GLU A 496 6.42 11.64 21.05
CA GLU A 496 6.30 12.76 20.11
C GLU A 496 7.47 12.86 19.13
N SER A 497 8.71 12.83 19.61
CA SER A 497 9.89 13.03 18.77
C SER A 497 10.03 11.93 17.70
N SER A 498 9.76 10.69 18.04
CA SER A 498 9.84 9.56 17.11
C SER A 498 8.71 9.59 16.08
N VAL A 499 7.49 9.88 16.52
CA VAL A 499 6.33 10.02 15.64
C VAL A 499 6.50 11.15 14.66
N VAL A 500 6.89 12.32 15.12
CA VAL A 500 7.15 13.51 14.29
C VAL A 500 8.27 13.24 13.29
N ALA A 501 9.33 12.56 13.69
CA ALA A 501 10.42 12.22 12.77
C ALA A 501 9.96 11.35 11.59
N VAL A 502 9.10 10.34 11.84
CA VAL A 502 8.51 9.52 10.77
C VAL A 502 7.55 10.34 9.91
N TRP A 503 6.71 11.16 10.56
CA TRP A 503 5.75 12.02 9.88
C TRP A 503 6.43 13.03 8.95
N ASP A 504 7.47 13.72 9.43
CA ASP A 504 8.24 14.67 8.64
C ASP A 504 9.01 13.99 7.49
N SER A 505 9.55 12.80 7.72
CA SER A 505 10.17 12.02 6.64
C SER A 505 9.18 11.73 5.51
N LEU A 506 7.93 11.37 5.85
CA LEU A 506 6.87 11.16 4.86
C LEU A 506 6.48 12.45 4.16
N TYR A 507 6.31 13.53 4.92
CA TYR A 507 6.02 14.85 4.36
C TYR A 507 7.07 15.26 3.33
N HIS A 508 8.36 15.23 3.67
CA HIS A 508 9.43 15.60 2.74
C HIS A 508 9.55 14.67 1.52
N THR A 509 8.99 13.46 1.60
CA THR A 509 8.90 12.58 0.42
C THR A 509 7.91 13.13 -0.61
N ILE A 510 6.82 13.79 -0.19
CA ILE A 510 5.70 14.15 -1.07
C ILE A 510 5.39 15.65 -1.11
N ASP A 511 6.05 16.49 -0.34
CA ASP A 511 5.71 17.91 -0.11
C ASP A 511 5.54 18.72 -1.39
N LYS A 512 6.40 18.52 -2.38
CA LYS A 512 6.30 19.16 -3.69
C LYS A 512 5.27 18.45 -4.59
N ALA A 513 5.23 17.12 -4.54
CA ALA A 513 4.30 16.32 -5.35
C ALA A 513 2.84 16.64 -5.07
N LEU A 514 2.52 17.09 -3.85
CA LEU A 514 1.19 17.51 -3.45
C LEU A 514 0.65 18.70 -4.27
N TYR A 515 1.51 19.57 -4.81
CA TYR A 515 1.06 20.64 -5.71
C TYR A 515 0.55 20.10 -7.05
N ALA A 516 1.15 19.05 -7.57
CA ALA A 516 0.66 18.38 -8.75
C ALA A 516 -0.64 17.60 -8.48
N GLU A 517 -0.76 16.96 -7.31
CA GLU A 517 -2.00 16.31 -6.87
C GLU A 517 -3.14 17.33 -6.70
N ALA A 518 -2.88 18.50 -6.10
CA ALA A 518 -3.86 19.56 -5.94
C ALA A 518 -4.36 20.10 -7.29
N ALA A 519 -3.43 20.32 -8.22
CA ALA A 519 -3.78 20.78 -9.57
C ALA A 519 -4.56 19.73 -10.38
N ARG A 520 -4.46 18.45 -10.03
CA ARG A 520 -5.17 17.37 -10.73
C ARG A 520 -6.55 17.07 -10.11
N TRP A 521 -6.69 17.21 -8.81
CA TRP A 521 -7.86 16.70 -8.09
C TRP A 521 -8.45 17.65 -7.06
N GLY A 522 -7.82 18.81 -6.83
CA GLY A 522 -8.25 19.73 -5.77
C GLY A 522 -9.59 20.38 -6.01
N ASP A 523 -9.95 20.58 -7.27
CA ASP A 523 -11.19 21.23 -7.74
C ASP A 523 -12.35 20.23 -7.94
N TYR A 524 -12.08 18.92 -8.06
CA TYR A 524 -13.08 17.91 -8.46
C TYR A 524 -14.41 18.04 -7.71
N ARG A 525 -14.37 18.17 -6.39
CA ARG A 525 -15.59 18.27 -5.57
C ARG A 525 -16.28 19.62 -5.68
N ARG A 526 -15.58 20.68 -6.07
CA ARG A 526 -16.10 22.01 -6.31
C ARG A 526 -16.75 22.11 -7.69
N ASP A 527 -16.06 21.63 -8.73
CA ASP A 527 -16.35 22.01 -10.12
C ASP A 527 -16.94 20.86 -10.94
N VAL A 528 -16.61 19.61 -10.65
CA VAL A 528 -16.93 18.46 -11.49
C VAL A 528 -18.01 17.56 -10.90
N HIS A 529 -17.93 17.22 -9.61
CA HIS A 529 -18.86 16.28 -8.99
C HIS A 529 -20.31 16.78 -9.10
N GLN A 530 -21.23 15.89 -9.51
CA GLN A 530 -22.63 16.24 -9.76
C GLN A 530 -23.32 16.88 -8.54
N TRP A 531 -23.03 16.41 -7.35
CA TRP A 531 -23.50 16.98 -6.10
C TRP A 531 -22.42 17.90 -5.54
N GLN A 532 -22.20 19.01 -6.24
CA GLN A 532 -21.26 20.03 -5.79
C GLN A 532 -21.71 20.51 -4.41
N SER A 533 -21.04 20.03 -3.37
CA SER A 533 -21.03 20.80 -2.16
C SER A 533 -20.29 22.09 -2.52
N ARG A 534 -20.73 23.23 -2.04
CA ARG A 534 -20.04 24.53 -2.18
C ARG A 534 -18.61 24.44 -1.61
N GLY A 535 -17.82 23.53 -2.20
CA GLY A 535 -16.48 23.16 -1.78
C GLY A 535 -15.48 24.24 -2.18
N SER A 536 -14.44 24.33 -1.41
CA SER A 536 -13.25 25.11 -1.76
C SER A 536 -12.40 24.34 -2.77
N LEU A 537 -11.56 25.03 -3.50
CA LEU A 537 -10.40 24.41 -4.15
C LEU A 537 -9.44 23.90 -3.07
N TYR A 538 -9.22 22.59 -3.04
CA TYR A 538 -8.29 21.99 -2.07
C TYR A 538 -6.85 22.21 -2.51
N THR A 539 -6.10 23.00 -1.75
CA THR A 539 -4.72 23.35 -2.05
C THR A 539 -3.77 22.89 -0.93
N VAL A 540 -2.49 22.86 -1.25
CA VAL A 540 -1.45 22.55 -0.26
C VAL A 540 -1.42 23.62 0.83
N ASP A 541 -1.46 24.90 0.43
CA ASP A 541 -1.26 26.02 1.35
C ASP A 541 -2.50 26.23 2.26
N ASP A 542 -3.72 26.03 1.76
CA ASP A 542 -4.97 26.30 2.50
C ASP A 542 -5.51 25.10 3.30
N PHE A 543 -5.19 23.86 2.91
CA PHE A 543 -5.72 22.65 3.55
C PHE A 543 -4.64 21.74 4.11
N TYR A 544 -3.64 21.35 3.30
CA TYR A 544 -2.63 20.40 3.75
C TYR A 544 -1.77 20.98 4.88
N GLN A 545 -1.23 22.19 4.71
CA GLN A 545 -0.35 22.80 5.70
C GLN A 545 -1.07 23.17 7.01
N PRO A 546 -2.31 23.69 7.02
CA PRO A 546 -3.07 23.86 8.25
C PRO A 546 -3.29 22.58 9.04
N GLU A 547 -3.68 21.48 8.36
CA GLU A 547 -3.86 20.19 9.02
C GLU A 547 -2.54 19.62 9.53
N ARG A 548 -1.47 19.67 8.74
CA ARG A 548 -0.14 19.30 9.21
C ARG A 548 0.27 20.10 10.45
N ARG A 549 0.02 21.40 10.48
CA ARG A 549 0.29 22.25 11.65
C ARG A 549 -0.55 21.82 12.85
N ARG A 550 -1.85 21.49 12.65
CA ARG A 550 -2.70 20.96 13.71
C ARG A 550 -2.12 19.69 14.31
N LEU A 551 -1.68 18.75 13.49
CA LEU A 551 -1.06 17.50 13.95
C LEU A 551 0.20 17.77 14.79
N LEU A 552 1.09 18.62 14.30
CA LEU A 552 2.35 18.94 14.97
C LEU A 552 2.20 19.74 16.27
N THR A 553 1.13 20.54 16.40
CA THR A 553 0.98 21.45 17.55
C THR A 553 -0.16 21.09 18.49
N LYS A 554 -1.14 20.30 18.06
CA LYS A 554 -2.35 20.00 18.84
C LYS A 554 -2.66 18.50 18.97
N TYR A 555 -1.98 17.63 18.23
CA TYR A 555 -2.19 16.19 18.30
C TYR A 555 -0.97 15.47 18.88
N PHE A 556 0.14 15.44 18.18
CA PHE A 556 1.32 14.66 18.56
C PHE A 556 1.91 15.03 19.94
N PRO A 557 1.97 16.31 20.36
CA PRO A 557 2.52 16.66 21.66
C PRO A 557 1.75 16.10 22.86
N TYR A 558 0.46 15.79 22.67
CA TYR A 558 -0.42 15.37 23.77
C TYR A 558 -0.86 13.91 23.68
N ARG A 559 -0.81 13.33 22.48
CA ARG A 559 -1.46 12.03 22.22
C ARG A 559 -0.89 10.89 23.04
N SER A 560 0.42 10.83 23.22
CA SER A 560 1.07 9.73 23.95
C SER A 560 0.59 9.64 25.41
N SER A 561 0.52 10.77 26.13
CA SER A 561 0.04 10.79 27.50
C SER A 561 -1.46 10.46 27.58
N ILE A 562 -2.27 11.03 26.69
CA ILE A 562 -3.71 10.78 26.67
C ILE A 562 -4.02 9.29 26.43
N VAL A 563 -3.32 8.67 25.49
CA VAL A 563 -3.52 7.23 25.20
C VAL A 563 -3.05 6.37 26.36
N LEU A 564 -1.95 6.73 27.01
CA LEU A 564 -1.48 6.00 28.18
C LEU A 564 -2.51 6.04 29.30
N ASP A 565 -3.05 7.22 29.63
CA ASP A 565 -4.10 7.38 30.63
C ASP A 565 -5.36 6.56 30.26
N GLN A 566 -5.78 6.60 28.99
CA GLN A 566 -6.92 5.81 28.49
C GLN A 566 -6.70 4.29 28.63
N ILE A 567 -5.47 3.82 28.41
CA ILE A 567 -5.11 2.41 28.57
C ILE A 567 -5.09 2.02 30.05
N GLU A 568 -4.46 2.81 30.92
CA GLU A 568 -4.40 2.55 32.36
C GLU A 568 -5.80 2.52 32.99
N ASP A 569 -6.65 3.47 32.61
CA ASP A 569 -8.04 3.53 33.04
C ASP A 569 -8.85 2.31 32.57
N TYR A 570 -8.66 1.90 31.31
CA TYR A 570 -9.40 0.78 30.74
C TYR A 570 -8.97 -0.57 31.32
N VAL A 571 -7.66 -0.78 31.49
CA VAL A 571 -7.12 -2.06 32.00
C VAL A 571 -7.14 -2.12 33.52
N GLY A 572 -7.18 -0.97 34.23
CA GLY A 572 -7.13 -0.88 35.68
C GLY A 572 -5.76 -1.18 36.27
N ILE A 573 -4.69 -1.11 35.46
CA ILE A 573 -3.29 -1.34 35.86
C ILE A 573 -2.48 -0.12 35.45
N SER A 574 -1.74 0.49 36.39
CA SER A 574 -0.80 1.56 36.04
C SER A 574 0.56 1.04 35.59
N VAL A 575 1.23 1.79 34.73
CA VAL A 575 2.62 1.49 34.28
C VAL A 575 3.57 1.39 35.48
N ALA A 576 3.40 2.23 36.51
CA ALA A 576 4.19 2.18 37.73
C ALA A 576 4.01 0.84 38.48
N ALA A 577 2.80 0.32 38.57
CA ALA A 577 2.51 -0.97 39.18
C ALA A 577 3.08 -2.13 38.34
N GLY A 578 2.95 -2.09 37.00
CA GLY A 578 3.51 -3.09 36.09
C GLY A 578 5.04 -3.19 36.14
N CYS A 579 5.74 -2.10 36.47
CA CYS A 579 7.19 -2.12 36.67
C CYS A 579 7.62 -2.67 38.04
N HIS A 580 6.80 -2.50 39.08
CA HIS A 580 7.10 -3.02 40.42
C HIS A 580 7.03 -4.55 40.48
N ASP A 581 6.13 -5.17 39.76
CA ASP A 581 5.96 -6.63 39.75
C ASP A 581 7.09 -7.35 38.99
N LEU A 582 7.78 -6.70 38.04
CA LEU A 582 9.00 -7.26 37.46
C LEU A 582 10.11 -7.45 38.48
N MET A 583 10.21 -6.56 39.46
CA MET A 583 11.17 -6.70 40.56
C MET A 583 10.78 -7.79 41.54
N ALA A 584 9.48 -8.07 41.67
CA ALA A 584 8.96 -9.15 42.52
C ALA A 584 9.10 -10.51 41.84
N ASP A 585 8.85 -10.61 40.52
CA ASP A 585 8.93 -11.85 39.74
C ASP A 585 10.39 -12.28 39.46
N THR A 586 11.30 -11.32 39.24
CA THR A 586 12.73 -11.60 39.22
C THR A 586 13.25 -12.09 40.58
N ARG A 587 12.64 -11.70 41.69
CA ARG A 587 12.93 -12.26 43.03
C ARG A 587 12.39 -13.66 43.19
N ARG A 588 11.20 -13.99 42.69
CA ARG A 588 10.61 -15.34 42.73
C ARG A 588 11.31 -16.36 41.85
N ARG A 589 11.80 -15.93 40.67
CA ARG A 589 12.61 -16.78 39.77
C ARG A 589 14.09 -16.86 40.15
N GLY A 590 14.56 -15.99 41.04
CA GLY A 590 15.95 -15.88 41.50
C GLY A 590 16.33 -16.74 42.71
N GLU A 591 15.42 -17.54 43.26
CA GLU A 591 15.75 -18.51 44.34
C GLU A 591 16.37 -19.81 43.83
N GLY A 592 16.67 -19.91 42.53
CA GLY A 592 17.41 -20.97 41.90
C GLY A 592 18.61 -20.45 41.11
N THR A 593 19.79 -20.35 41.78
CA THR A 593 21.14 -20.16 41.21
C THR A 593 21.46 -18.89 40.41
N ALA A 594 22.27 -18.01 41.07
CA ALA A 594 23.30 -17.13 40.49
C ALA A 594 22.91 -16.01 39.51
N ALA A 595 22.14 -15.01 39.96
CA ALA A 595 22.11 -13.70 39.30
C ALA A 595 23.07 -12.66 39.94
N ALA A 596 24.14 -13.10 40.58
CA ALA A 596 25.14 -12.24 41.27
C ALA A 596 26.12 -11.56 40.31
N GLY A 597 25.67 -10.94 39.24
CA GLY A 597 26.54 -10.24 38.28
C GLY A 597 25.87 -9.43 37.20
N LEU A 598 24.55 -9.50 37.10
CA LEU A 598 23.80 -8.79 36.02
C LEU A 598 23.55 -7.33 36.39
N TYR A 599 23.88 -6.47 35.45
CA TYR A 599 23.47 -5.07 35.41
C TYR A 599 22.31 -4.92 34.43
N PHE A 600 21.37 -4.06 34.72
CA PHE A 600 20.28 -3.72 33.80
C PHE A 600 20.44 -2.27 33.38
N ASN A 601 20.40 -1.98 32.09
CA ASN A 601 20.33 -0.59 31.59
C ASN A 601 18.97 0.03 31.94
N LEU A 602 18.80 1.33 31.67
CA LEU A 602 17.53 2.03 31.94
C LEU A 602 16.36 1.53 31.09
N SER A 603 16.62 0.76 30.02
CA SER A 603 15.61 0.08 29.20
C SER A 603 15.30 -1.35 29.68
N GLY A 604 15.85 -1.75 30.84
CA GLY A 604 15.60 -3.08 31.44
C GLY A 604 16.38 -4.24 30.79
N GLN A 605 17.31 -3.99 29.87
CA GLN A 605 18.11 -5.02 29.22
C GLN A 605 19.27 -5.47 30.12
N PRO A 606 19.47 -6.79 30.34
CA PRO A 606 20.56 -7.30 31.16
C PRO A 606 21.90 -7.24 30.43
N THR A 607 22.96 -6.94 31.16
CA THR A 607 24.35 -7.05 30.69
C THR A 607 25.27 -7.54 31.82
N THR A 608 26.21 -8.37 31.48
CA THR A 608 27.29 -8.78 32.41
C THR A 608 28.50 -7.84 32.34
N ARG A 609 28.58 -7.01 31.29
CA ARG A 609 29.69 -6.08 31.04
C ARG A 609 29.11 -4.68 30.76
N PRO A 610 28.79 -3.89 31.80
CA PRO A 610 28.26 -2.56 31.60
C PRO A 610 29.35 -1.63 31.03
N THR A 611 29.00 -0.90 29.99
CA THR A 611 29.81 0.23 29.49
C THR A 611 29.48 1.50 30.27
N ARG A 612 30.18 2.62 29.99
CA ARG A 612 29.91 3.90 30.66
C ARG A 612 28.42 4.27 30.59
N GLY A 613 27.77 4.45 31.74
CA GLY A 613 26.34 4.76 31.80
C GLY A 613 25.71 4.51 33.16
N VAL A 614 24.39 4.66 33.24
CA VAL A 614 23.57 4.40 34.42
C VAL A 614 22.92 3.03 34.29
N TYR A 615 23.06 2.20 35.34
CA TYR A 615 22.53 0.84 35.39
C TYR A 615 21.82 0.59 36.72
N ILE A 616 21.01 -0.44 36.77
CA ILE A 616 20.41 -0.97 37.98
C ILE A 616 21.05 -2.32 38.27
N LYS A 617 21.58 -2.51 39.46
CA LYS A 617 22.09 -3.80 39.97
C LYS A 617 21.56 -4.01 41.35
N ASN A 618 20.96 -5.19 41.59
CA ASN A 618 20.34 -5.56 42.87
C ASN A 618 19.40 -4.47 43.41
N GLY A 619 18.58 -3.87 42.51
CA GLY A 619 17.63 -2.82 42.85
C GLY A 619 18.24 -1.45 43.17
N LYS A 620 19.54 -1.26 43.00
CA LYS A 620 20.23 0.01 43.25
C LYS A 620 20.76 0.62 41.96
N LYS A 621 20.64 1.95 41.83
CA LYS A 621 21.22 2.72 40.74
C LYS A 621 22.75 2.71 40.86
N ILE A 622 23.44 2.27 39.78
CA ILE A 622 24.90 2.26 39.68
C ILE A 622 25.30 3.12 38.49
N ILE A 623 26.28 3.97 38.68
CA ILE A 623 26.89 4.76 37.61
C ILE A 623 28.23 4.11 37.28
N VAL A 624 28.37 3.58 36.06
CA VAL A 624 29.62 3.08 35.50
C VAL A 624 30.30 4.24 34.77
N ARG A 625 31.48 4.66 35.24
CA ARG A 625 32.24 5.81 34.73
C ARG A 625 33.20 5.43 33.63
#